data_38d7265513b8cc8bef69fc2bcbee3111
#
_entry.id   38d7265513b8cc8bef69fc2bcbee3111
#
_cell.length_a   1.000
_cell.length_b   1.000
_cell.length_c   1.000
_cell.angle_alpha   90.00
_cell.angle_beta   90.00
_cell.angle_gamma   90.00
#
_symmetry.space_group_name_H-M   'P 1'
#
loop_
_entity.id
_entity.type
_entity.pdbx_description
1 polymer ?
#
loop_
_entity_poly.entity_id
_entity_poly.type
_entity_poly.pdbx_seq_one_letter_code
_entity_poly.pdbx_strand_id
1 'polypeptide(L)'
;DQLAQRMLSNEASIESEKLRTGELTADEWTRLAQAGKNLSEANIYFDETSGITVPEMKSKLRRMKKVDLVVIDYLGLMSSAKKTENRVQEVSDITRNLKSMAKQLNIPVLACAQLSRGTEGKGKSHKPALSDLRESGSIEQDAVLVLFIYREMYYDAEKDGEDQRGDPNKAEIIVAKNRHGSTDTVELHWDGKYTRFASQDVFR
;
A
#
# COMPACT_ATOMS: atom_id res chain seq x y z
N ASP A 1 -10.27 5.63 -13.06
CA ASP A 1 -10.02 7.08 -13.24
C ASP A 1 -9.27 7.70 -12.04
N GLN A 2 -9.73 7.54 -10.79
CA GLN A 2 -9.08 8.13 -9.61
C GLN A 2 -7.63 7.68 -9.41
N LEU A 3 -7.32 6.39 -9.64
CA LEU A 3 -5.97 5.86 -9.49
C LEU A 3 -5.03 6.46 -10.54
N ALA A 4 -5.46 6.54 -11.78
CA ALA A 4 -4.68 7.16 -12.86
C ALA A 4 -4.40 8.64 -12.57
N GLN A 5 -5.38 9.39 -12.05
CA GLN A 5 -5.19 10.78 -11.63
C GLN A 5 -4.16 10.92 -10.50
N ARG A 6 -4.20 10.03 -9.49
CA ARG A 6 -3.20 10.02 -8.41
C ARG A 6 -1.80 9.68 -8.92
N MET A 7 -1.69 8.73 -9.85
CA MET A 7 -0.40 8.40 -10.48
C MET A 7 0.15 9.58 -11.27
N LEU A 8 -0.69 10.26 -12.04
CA LEU A 8 -0.29 11.48 -12.79
C LEU A 8 0.12 12.61 -11.83
N SER A 9 -0.64 12.85 -10.76
CA SER A 9 -0.32 13.85 -9.74
C SER A 9 1.04 13.60 -9.10
N ASN A 10 1.31 12.36 -8.74
CA ASN A 10 2.56 11.95 -8.11
C ASN A 10 3.74 12.08 -9.08
N GLU A 11 3.62 11.54 -10.29
CA GLU A 11 4.68 11.55 -11.32
C GLU A 11 5.00 12.96 -11.80
N ALA A 12 3.97 13.78 -12.05
CA ALA A 12 4.14 15.16 -12.52
C ALA A 12 4.49 16.14 -11.40
N SER A 13 4.38 15.75 -10.12
CA SER A 13 4.44 16.65 -8.96
C SER A 13 3.47 17.84 -9.12
N ILE A 14 2.20 17.54 -9.40
CA ILE A 14 1.09 18.48 -9.52
C ILE A 14 0.03 18.12 -8.52
N GLU A 15 -0.52 19.10 -7.80
CA GLU A 15 -1.58 18.87 -6.83
C GLU A 15 -2.82 18.23 -7.50
N SER A 16 -3.37 17.19 -6.89
CA SER A 16 -4.51 16.46 -7.46
C SER A 16 -5.73 17.37 -7.71
N GLU A 17 -5.89 18.43 -6.91
CA GLU A 17 -6.96 19.39 -7.10
C GLU A 17 -6.79 20.20 -8.37
N LYS A 18 -5.58 20.65 -8.69
CA LYS A 18 -5.28 21.34 -9.94
C LYS A 18 -5.55 20.47 -11.17
N LEU A 19 -5.23 19.17 -11.08
CA LEU A 19 -5.59 18.22 -12.14
C LEU A 19 -7.10 18.10 -12.35
N ARG A 20 -7.86 18.19 -11.25
CA ARG A 20 -9.31 18.10 -11.29
C ARG A 20 -9.97 19.37 -11.81
N THR A 21 -9.44 20.56 -11.46
CA THR A 21 -9.99 21.86 -11.90
C THR A 21 -9.49 22.29 -13.26
N GLY A 22 -8.34 21.75 -13.71
CA GLY A 22 -7.69 22.16 -14.94
C GLY A 22 -6.89 23.46 -14.82
N GLU A 23 -6.72 24.01 -13.63
CA GLU A 23 -5.98 25.26 -13.35
C GLU A 23 -4.47 24.99 -13.30
N LEU A 24 -3.89 24.74 -14.47
CA LEU A 24 -2.49 24.41 -14.62
C LEU A 24 -1.72 25.55 -15.29
N THR A 25 -0.52 25.82 -14.79
CA THR A 25 0.45 26.71 -15.47
C THR A 25 1.04 26.04 -16.71
N ALA A 26 1.69 26.79 -17.57
CA ALA A 26 2.34 26.26 -18.78
C ALA A 26 3.43 25.22 -18.45
N ASP A 27 4.17 25.43 -17.35
CA ASP A 27 5.17 24.46 -16.84
C ASP A 27 4.50 23.18 -16.33
N GLU A 28 3.41 23.30 -15.57
CA GLU A 28 2.64 22.16 -15.07
C GLU A 28 2.05 21.33 -16.23
N TRP A 29 1.58 21.97 -17.30
CA TRP A 29 1.14 21.29 -18.51
C TRP A 29 2.27 20.48 -19.16
N THR A 30 3.48 21.03 -19.23
CA THR A 30 4.65 20.33 -19.77
C THR A 30 5.01 19.12 -18.94
N ARG A 31 5.03 19.25 -17.59
CA ARG A 31 5.29 18.13 -16.67
C ARG A 31 4.20 17.06 -16.73
N LEU A 32 2.94 17.47 -16.85
CA LEU A 32 1.82 16.54 -17.00
C LEU A 32 1.92 15.72 -18.30
N ALA A 33 2.27 16.36 -19.40
CA ALA A 33 2.47 15.67 -20.67
C ALA A 33 3.61 14.65 -20.59
N GLN A 34 4.73 15.01 -19.96
CA GLN A 34 5.85 14.08 -19.75
C GLN A 34 5.46 12.91 -18.83
N ALA A 35 4.76 13.18 -17.72
CA ALA A 35 4.26 12.15 -16.82
C ALA A 35 3.28 11.20 -17.53
N GLY A 36 2.37 11.75 -18.34
CA GLY A 36 1.45 10.95 -19.17
C GLY A 36 2.19 10.02 -20.13
N LYS A 37 3.25 10.53 -20.78
CA LYS A 37 4.10 9.71 -21.63
C LYS A 37 4.77 8.58 -20.85
N ASN A 38 5.43 8.89 -19.73
CA ASN A 38 6.11 7.89 -18.89
C ASN A 38 5.14 6.78 -18.44
N LEU A 39 3.96 7.17 -17.96
CA LEU A 39 2.96 6.21 -17.49
C LEU A 39 2.36 5.39 -18.64
N SER A 40 2.19 5.95 -19.84
CA SER A 40 1.67 5.22 -20.99
C SER A 40 2.65 4.17 -21.53
N GLU A 41 3.95 4.40 -21.36
CA GLU A 41 5.01 3.46 -21.73
C GLU A 41 5.25 2.39 -20.65
N ALA A 42 4.73 2.59 -19.42
CA ALA A 42 4.87 1.64 -18.32
C ALA A 42 3.91 0.45 -18.50
N ASN A 43 4.44 -0.77 -18.30
CA ASN A 43 3.64 -2.00 -18.35
C ASN A 43 2.85 -2.20 -17.04
N ILE A 44 1.85 -1.36 -16.79
CA ILE A 44 0.97 -1.44 -15.61
C ILE A 44 -0.39 -1.95 -16.04
N TYR A 45 -0.85 -3.01 -15.36
CA TYR A 45 -2.15 -3.64 -15.64
C TYR A 45 -3.01 -3.54 -14.39
N PHE A 46 -4.26 -3.15 -14.56
CA PHE A 46 -5.25 -3.07 -13.49
C PHE A 46 -6.28 -4.20 -13.63
N ASP A 47 -6.57 -4.87 -12.54
CA ASP A 47 -7.63 -5.88 -12.45
C ASP A 47 -8.64 -5.47 -11.38
N GLU A 48 -9.81 -5.05 -11.80
CA GLU A 48 -10.91 -4.58 -10.93
C GLU A 48 -11.89 -5.71 -10.57
N THR A 49 -11.52 -6.96 -10.77
CA THR A 49 -12.39 -8.11 -10.45
C THR A 49 -12.65 -8.16 -8.94
N SER A 50 -13.88 -7.87 -8.54
CA SER A 50 -14.30 -7.96 -7.14
C SER A 50 -14.33 -9.42 -6.68
N GLY A 51 -13.84 -9.66 -5.45
CA GLY A 51 -13.85 -10.99 -4.85
C GLY A 51 -12.97 -12.01 -5.56
N ILE A 52 -11.93 -11.55 -6.28
CA ILE A 52 -11.03 -12.45 -7.02
C ILE A 52 -10.40 -13.49 -6.08
N THR A 53 -10.38 -14.74 -6.54
CA THR A 53 -9.69 -15.83 -5.83
C THR A 53 -8.26 -16.00 -6.33
N VAL A 54 -7.37 -16.59 -5.49
CA VAL A 54 -5.98 -16.83 -5.88
C VAL A 54 -5.84 -17.75 -7.11
N PRO A 55 -6.65 -18.81 -7.29
CA PRO A 55 -6.62 -19.61 -8.52
C PRO A 55 -6.98 -18.80 -9.78
N GLU A 56 -7.98 -17.92 -9.71
CA GLU A 56 -8.35 -17.03 -10.82
C GLU A 56 -7.23 -16.05 -11.15
N MET A 57 -6.66 -15.38 -10.13
CA MET A 57 -5.51 -14.50 -10.28
C MET A 57 -4.34 -15.23 -10.96
N LYS A 58 -4.00 -16.42 -10.47
CA LYS A 58 -2.94 -17.26 -11.05
C LYS A 58 -3.21 -17.61 -12.51
N SER A 59 -4.47 -17.92 -12.87
CA SER A 59 -4.85 -18.19 -14.26
C SER A 59 -4.67 -16.96 -15.16
N LYS A 60 -4.99 -15.75 -14.66
CA LYS A 60 -4.77 -14.50 -15.39
C LYS A 60 -3.27 -14.23 -15.58
N LEU A 61 -2.47 -14.34 -14.51
CA LEU A 61 -1.03 -14.09 -14.53
C LEU A 61 -0.29 -15.02 -15.52
N ARG A 62 -0.70 -16.29 -15.62
CA ARG A 62 -0.10 -17.25 -16.56
C ARG A 62 -0.33 -16.90 -18.03
N ARG A 63 -1.36 -16.12 -18.34
CA ARG A 63 -1.64 -15.66 -19.70
C ARG A 63 -0.88 -14.40 -20.08
N MET A 64 -0.31 -13.69 -19.11
CA MET A 64 0.51 -12.51 -19.34
C MET A 64 1.92 -12.92 -19.72
N LYS A 65 2.54 -12.20 -20.66
CA LYS A 65 3.88 -12.53 -21.17
C LYS A 65 4.98 -12.38 -20.11
N LYS A 66 4.87 -11.31 -19.30
CA LYS A 66 5.82 -10.98 -18.25
C LYS A 66 5.13 -10.17 -17.16
N VAL A 67 5.30 -10.60 -15.93
CA VAL A 67 4.86 -9.88 -14.73
C VAL A 67 6.01 -9.90 -13.74
N ASP A 68 6.50 -8.74 -13.36
CA ASP A 68 7.63 -8.59 -12.44
C ASP A 68 7.19 -8.39 -10.98
N LEU A 69 5.96 -7.92 -10.75
CA LEU A 69 5.38 -7.68 -9.43
C LEU A 69 3.85 -7.78 -9.49
N VAL A 70 3.25 -8.34 -8.46
CA VAL A 70 1.80 -8.27 -8.22
C VAL A 70 1.55 -7.44 -6.97
N VAL A 71 0.68 -6.43 -7.08
CA VAL A 71 0.22 -5.62 -5.95
C VAL A 71 -1.26 -5.89 -5.71
N ILE A 72 -1.63 -6.15 -4.46
CA ILE A 72 -3.01 -6.42 -4.04
C ILE A 72 -3.45 -5.31 -3.07
N ASP A 73 -4.37 -4.47 -3.49
CA ASP A 73 -4.97 -3.43 -2.65
C ASP A 73 -6.47 -3.70 -2.51
N TYR A 74 -6.91 -4.33 -1.44
CA TYR A 74 -6.22 -4.95 -0.32
C TYR A 74 -6.74 -6.39 -0.10
N LEU A 75 -6.10 -7.17 0.77
CA LEU A 75 -6.48 -8.58 1.04
C LEU A 75 -7.96 -8.76 1.42
N GLY A 76 -8.56 -7.73 2.05
CA GLY A 76 -9.97 -7.75 2.44
C GLY A 76 -10.96 -7.85 1.28
N LEU A 77 -10.56 -7.49 0.06
CA LEU A 77 -11.40 -7.59 -1.15
C LEU A 77 -11.30 -8.95 -1.84
N MET A 78 -10.38 -9.81 -1.44
CA MET A 78 -10.23 -11.14 -2.01
C MET A 78 -11.20 -12.14 -1.37
N SER A 79 -11.52 -13.19 -2.11
CA SER A 79 -12.32 -14.32 -1.63
C SER A 79 -11.50 -15.61 -1.63
N SER A 80 -11.78 -16.49 -0.65
CA SER A 80 -11.25 -17.85 -0.70
C SER A 80 -11.95 -18.68 -1.78
N ALA A 81 -11.22 -19.55 -2.44
CA ALA A 81 -11.80 -20.53 -3.36
C ALA A 81 -12.64 -21.60 -2.64
N LYS A 82 -12.50 -21.72 -1.33
CA LYS A 82 -13.27 -22.64 -0.48
C LYS A 82 -14.29 -21.86 0.34
N LYS A 83 -15.49 -22.40 0.52
CA LYS A 83 -16.43 -21.86 1.50
C LYS A 83 -15.84 -22.00 2.90
N THR A 84 -15.63 -20.86 3.56
CA THR A 84 -15.17 -20.79 4.95
C THR A 84 -16.22 -20.03 5.76
N GLU A 85 -16.52 -20.51 6.96
CA GLU A 85 -17.50 -19.89 7.87
C GLU A 85 -16.89 -18.75 8.69
N ASN A 86 -15.57 -18.65 8.72
CA ASN A 86 -14.83 -17.72 9.56
C ASN A 86 -13.85 -16.91 8.71
N ARG A 87 -13.90 -15.58 8.84
CA ARG A 87 -13.03 -14.63 8.12
C ARG A 87 -11.54 -14.88 8.39
N VAL A 88 -11.16 -15.27 9.60
CA VAL A 88 -9.76 -15.60 9.94
C VAL A 88 -9.26 -16.79 9.12
N GLN A 89 -10.09 -17.82 8.96
CA GLN A 89 -9.73 -18.99 8.14
C GLN A 89 -9.67 -18.61 6.65
N GLU A 90 -10.58 -17.77 6.19
CA GLU A 90 -10.59 -17.27 4.81
C GLU A 90 -9.29 -16.53 4.49
N VAL A 91 -8.88 -15.57 5.33
CA VAL A 91 -7.63 -14.84 5.16
C VAL A 91 -6.43 -15.79 5.23
N SER A 92 -6.45 -16.77 6.11
CA SER A 92 -5.39 -17.78 6.22
C SER A 92 -5.26 -18.65 4.95
N ASP A 93 -6.37 -18.99 4.33
CA ASP A 93 -6.36 -19.72 3.06
C ASP A 93 -5.82 -18.85 1.93
N ILE A 94 -6.27 -17.59 1.86
CA ILE A 94 -5.80 -16.62 0.86
C ILE A 94 -4.29 -16.42 0.97
N THR A 95 -3.75 -16.12 2.16
CA THR A 95 -2.31 -15.81 2.34
C THR A 95 -1.41 -16.98 2.00
N ARG A 96 -1.82 -18.20 2.42
CA ARG A 96 -1.10 -19.44 2.09
C ARG A 96 -1.08 -19.69 0.58
N ASN A 97 -2.23 -19.49 -0.09
CA ASN A 97 -2.34 -19.66 -1.52
C ASN A 97 -1.57 -18.59 -2.29
N LEU A 98 -1.57 -17.33 -1.85
CA LEU A 98 -0.76 -16.26 -2.43
C LEU A 98 0.73 -16.59 -2.35
N LYS A 99 1.20 -17.06 -1.19
CA LYS A 99 2.60 -17.48 -1.04
C LYS A 99 2.97 -18.64 -1.97
N SER A 100 2.07 -19.62 -2.10
CA SER A 100 2.25 -20.73 -3.04
C SER A 100 2.30 -20.25 -4.49
N MET A 101 1.41 -19.35 -4.87
CA MET A 101 1.36 -18.73 -6.20
C MET A 101 2.64 -17.95 -6.51
N ALA A 102 3.09 -17.09 -5.59
CA ALA A 102 4.32 -16.31 -5.72
C ALA A 102 5.52 -17.20 -6.01
N LYS A 103 5.67 -18.30 -5.24
CA LYS A 103 6.73 -19.29 -5.46
C LYS A 103 6.61 -20.01 -6.80
N GLN A 104 5.41 -20.46 -7.18
CA GLN A 104 5.20 -21.23 -8.42
C GLN A 104 5.39 -20.41 -9.68
N LEU A 105 5.08 -19.13 -9.63
CA LEU A 105 5.23 -18.19 -10.75
C LEU A 105 6.56 -17.46 -10.71
N ASN A 106 7.31 -17.57 -9.60
CA ASN A 106 8.52 -16.80 -9.32
C ASN A 106 8.30 -15.29 -9.46
N ILE A 107 7.18 -14.80 -8.94
CA ILE A 107 6.79 -13.38 -8.97
C ILE A 107 6.60 -12.91 -7.53
N PRO A 108 7.21 -11.80 -7.09
CA PRO A 108 6.93 -11.21 -5.80
C PRO A 108 5.48 -10.70 -5.73
N VAL A 109 4.86 -10.87 -4.55
CA VAL A 109 3.51 -10.39 -4.28
C VAL A 109 3.58 -9.42 -3.09
N LEU A 110 3.16 -8.18 -3.31
CA LEU A 110 2.93 -7.16 -2.29
C LEU A 110 1.43 -7.11 -1.98
N ALA A 111 1.05 -7.43 -0.76
CA ALA A 111 -0.35 -7.38 -0.35
C ALA A 111 -0.56 -6.33 0.74
N CYS A 112 -1.48 -5.40 0.51
CA CYS A 112 -1.94 -4.46 1.51
C CYS A 112 -2.92 -5.16 2.46
N ALA A 113 -2.79 -4.90 3.75
CA ALA A 113 -3.70 -5.38 4.79
C ALA A 113 -4.09 -4.25 5.72
N GLN A 114 -5.34 -4.25 6.15
CA GLN A 114 -5.82 -3.28 7.14
C GLN A 114 -5.51 -3.80 8.54
N LEU A 115 -5.06 -2.90 9.42
CA LEU A 115 -4.88 -3.20 10.84
C LEU A 115 -6.24 -3.30 11.55
N SER A 116 -6.30 -4.08 12.62
CA SER A 116 -7.50 -4.17 13.45
C SER A 116 -7.75 -2.84 14.17
N ARG A 117 -9.02 -2.41 14.24
CA ARG A 117 -9.43 -1.13 14.86
C ARG A 117 -9.11 -1.02 16.36
N GLY A 118 -8.64 -2.06 17.02
CA GLY A 118 -8.24 -2.03 18.42
C GLY A 118 -7.02 -1.15 18.75
N THR A 119 -6.30 -0.70 17.74
CA THR A 119 -5.17 0.25 17.90
C THR A 119 -5.62 1.70 17.98
N GLU A 120 -6.81 2.04 17.47
CA GLU A 120 -7.35 3.41 17.41
C GLU A 120 -7.90 3.88 18.77
N GLY A 121 -8.22 2.97 19.70
CA GLY A 121 -8.97 3.28 20.94
C GLY A 121 -8.15 3.61 22.19
N LYS A 122 -6.83 3.59 22.15
CA LYS A 122 -5.98 3.79 23.35
C LYS A 122 -5.15 5.06 23.24
N GLY A 123 -5.77 6.22 23.33
CA GLY A 123 -5.27 7.55 23.72
C GLY A 123 -3.77 7.92 23.75
N LYS A 124 -2.89 7.10 23.19
CA LYS A 124 -1.47 7.36 22.95
C LYS A 124 -1.15 6.89 21.55
N SER A 125 -0.45 7.72 20.79
CA SER A 125 0.19 7.39 19.53
C SER A 125 0.90 6.02 19.64
N HIS A 126 0.22 4.96 19.21
CA HIS A 126 0.74 3.61 19.30
C HIS A 126 1.27 3.19 17.93
N LYS A 127 2.59 3.04 17.83
CA LYS A 127 3.20 2.50 16.61
C LYS A 127 2.66 1.09 16.35
N PRO A 128 2.26 0.78 15.12
CA PRO A 128 1.72 -0.52 14.77
C PRO A 128 2.75 -1.63 15.01
N ALA A 129 2.25 -2.77 15.48
CA ALA A 129 3.04 -3.96 15.78
C ALA A 129 2.42 -5.21 15.15
N LEU A 130 3.18 -6.31 15.08
CA LEU A 130 2.69 -7.58 14.52
C LEU A 130 1.41 -8.07 15.24
N SER A 131 1.27 -7.76 16.53
CA SER A 131 0.05 -8.09 17.29
C SER A 131 -1.22 -7.43 16.74
N ASP A 132 -1.10 -6.34 15.98
CA ASP A 132 -2.22 -5.60 15.43
C ASP A 132 -2.78 -6.24 14.14
N LEU A 133 -2.06 -7.24 13.61
CA LEU A 133 -2.53 -8.15 12.57
C LEU A 133 -3.40 -9.31 13.12
N ARG A 134 -3.95 -9.20 14.33
CA ARG A 134 -4.55 -10.31 15.11
C ARG A 134 -5.71 -11.05 14.44
N GLU A 135 -6.50 -10.42 13.59
CA GLU A 135 -7.53 -11.13 12.82
C GLU A 135 -6.92 -12.01 11.71
N SER A 136 -5.61 -11.98 11.59
CA SER A 136 -4.84 -12.57 10.49
C SER A 136 -3.47 -13.06 10.96
N GLY A 137 -3.39 -13.78 12.06
CA GLY A 137 -2.13 -14.39 12.54
C GLY A 137 -1.39 -15.19 11.45
N SER A 138 -2.13 -15.66 10.45
CA SER A 138 -1.58 -16.28 9.24
C SER A 138 -0.83 -15.30 8.33
N ILE A 139 -1.24 -14.00 8.25
CA ILE A 139 -0.50 -13.00 7.46
C ILE A 139 0.93 -12.90 8.00
N GLU A 140 1.06 -12.76 9.32
CA GLU A 140 2.37 -12.73 9.96
C GLU A 140 3.18 -13.99 9.66
N GLN A 141 2.58 -15.17 9.76
CA GLN A 141 3.28 -16.44 9.55
C GLN A 141 3.72 -16.64 8.09
N ASP A 142 2.85 -16.30 7.15
CA ASP A 142 3.07 -16.53 5.72
C ASP A 142 3.97 -15.48 5.08
N ALA A 143 3.91 -14.22 5.52
CA ALA A 143 4.73 -13.14 4.99
C ALA A 143 6.23 -13.39 5.25
N VAL A 144 7.05 -13.07 4.26
CA VAL A 144 8.52 -13.03 4.36
C VAL A 144 8.96 -11.70 4.95
N LEU A 145 8.28 -10.63 4.55
CA LEU A 145 8.49 -9.25 4.99
C LEU A 145 7.16 -8.67 5.44
N VAL A 146 7.15 -7.96 6.57
CA VAL A 146 6.00 -7.16 7.05
C VAL A 146 6.48 -5.74 7.26
N LEU A 147 5.81 -4.83 6.58
CA LEU A 147 6.07 -3.40 6.65
C LEU A 147 4.81 -2.68 7.18
N PHE A 148 4.99 -1.82 8.17
CA PHE A 148 3.94 -0.88 8.58
C PHE A 148 4.29 0.52 8.12
N ILE A 149 3.30 1.25 7.62
CA ILE A 149 3.40 2.67 7.36
C ILE A 149 2.80 3.39 8.56
N TYR A 150 3.58 4.28 9.17
CA TYR A 150 3.16 5.04 10.34
C TYR A 150 3.36 6.54 10.12
N ARG A 151 2.33 7.33 10.46
CA ARG A 151 2.38 8.80 10.48
C ARG A 151 1.72 9.27 11.76
N GLU A 152 2.50 9.86 12.66
CA GLU A 152 2.03 10.29 13.99
C GLU A 152 0.89 11.30 13.89
N MET A 153 1.05 12.32 13.05
CA MET A 153 0.03 13.36 12.83
C MET A 153 -1.32 12.82 12.35
N TYR A 154 -1.36 11.66 11.69
CA TYR A 154 -2.62 11.06 11.26
C TYR A 154 -3.48 10.63 12.46
N TYR A 155 -2.84 10.17 13.53
CA TYR A 155 -3.50 9.73 14.77
C TYR A 155 -3.75 10.87 15.75
N ASP A 156 -2.97 11.95 15.69
CA ASP A 156 -3.15 13.14 16.54
C ASP A 156 -4.25 14.08 16.02
N ALA A 157 -4.56 14.04 14.72
CA ALA A 157 -5.65 14.81 14.13
C ALA A 157 -7.06 14.41 14.64
N GLU A 158 -7.20 13.23 15.26
CA GLU A 158 -8.44 12.79 15.92
C GLU A 158 -8.59 13.29 17.36
N LYS A 159 -7.56 13.97 17.91
CA LYS A 159 -7.62 14.58 19.25
C LYS A 159 -7.96 16.05 19.13
N ASP A 160 -9.16 16.41 19.58
CA ASP A 160 -9.55 17.80 19.84
C ASP A 160 -8.66 18.38 20.96
N GLY A 161 -7.62 19.16 20.60
CA GLY A 161 -6.80 19.85 21.59
C GLY A 161 -5.46 20.37 21.06
N GLU A 162 -4.95 21.43 21.69
CA GLU A 162 -3.77 22.23 21.34
C GLU A 162 -2.41 21.50 21.34
N ASP A 163 -2.36 20.19 21.46
CA ASP A 163 -1.14 19.38 21.62
C ASP A 163 -0.77 18.57 20.35
N GLN A 164 -0.88 19.17 19.16
CA GLN A 164 -0.34 18.60 17.93
C GLN A 164 1.20 18.68 17.94
N ARG A 165 1.87 17.65 18.47
CA ARG A 165 3.33 17.65 18.67
C ARG A 165 4.10 16.97 17.53
N GLY A 166 3.45 16.38 16.53
CA GLY A 166 4.11 15.66 15.45
C GLY A 166 4.48 16.54 14.25
N ASP A 167 5.56 16.20 13.56
CA ASP A 167 5.87 16.77 12.25
C ASP A 167 4.88 16.24 11.20
N PRO A 168 4.08 17.12 10.53
CA PRO A 168 3.09 16.71 9.53
C PRO A 168 3.72 16.00 8.33
N ASN A 169 4.98 16.25 8.07
CA ASN A 169 5.72 15.70 6.95
C ASN A 169 6.52 14.44 7.31
N LYS A 170 6.52 14.06 8.59
CA LYS A 170 7.22 12.84 9.01
C LYS A 170 6.37 11.60 8.78
N ALA A 171 6.99 10.59 8.16
CA ALA A 171 6.44 9.24 8.05
C ALA A 171 7.51 8.21 8.37
N GLU A 172 7.10 7.03 8.76
CA GLU A 172 7.99 5.91 9.07
C GLU A 172 7.53 4.65 8.35
N ILE A 173 8.47 3.90 7.78
CA ILE A 173 8.28 2.51 7.38
C ILE A 173 8.92 1.63 8.45
N ILE A 174 8.10 0.92 9.19
CA ILE A 174 8.55 0.01 10.24
C ILE A 174 8.67 -1.38 9.63
N VAL A 175 9.90 -1.90 9.50
CA VAL A 175 10.18 -3.27 9.09
C VAL A 175 9.96 -4.17 10.32
N ALA A 176 8.72 -4.60 10.53
CA ALA A 176 8.35 -5.37 11.73
C ALA A 176 8.75 -6.84 11.65
N LYS A 177 8.89 -7.37 10.44
CA LYS A 177 9.38 -8.71 10.18
C LYS A 177 10.21 -8.74 8.91
N ASN A 178 11.35 -9.42 8.98
CA ASN A 178 12.19 -9.72 7.83
C ASN A 178 12.85 -11.08 8.03
N ARG A 179 12.49 -12.09 7.21
CA ARG A 179 13.06 -13.45 7.33
C ARG A 179 14.51 -13.55 6.87
N HIS A 180 14.97 -12.60 6.08
CA HIS A 180 16.31 -12.65 5.45
C HIS A 180 17.23 -11.52 5.89
N GLY A 181 16.81 -10.69 6.85
CA GLY A 181 17.61 -9.57 7.33
C GLY A 181 17.10 -9.03 8.67
N SER A 182 17.62 -7.87 9.06
CA SER A 182 17.23 -7.16 10.27
C SER A 182 15.84 -6.53 10.16
N THR A 183 15.25 -6.27 11.31
CA THR A 183 14.12 -5.36 11.48
C THR A 183 14.65 -3.98 11.80
N ASP A 184 14.04 -2.93 11.25
CA ASP A 184 14.46 -1.56 11.44
C ASP A 184 13.30 -0.59 11.16
N THR A 185 13.52 0.70 11.38
CA THR A 185 12.58 1.76 11.01
C THR A 185 13.27 2.74 10.08
N VAL A 186 12.66 2.97 8.93
CA VAL A 186 13.14 3.93 7.92
C VAL A 186 12.26 5.18 7.99
N GLU A 187 12.89 6.33 8.25
CA GLU A 187 12.19 7.60 8.21
C GLU A 187 12.05 8.12 6.79
N LEU A 188 10.85 8.61 6.46
CA LEU A 188 10.50 9.17 5.17
C LEU A 188 9.93 10.58 5.36
N HIS A 189 10.05 11.38 4.32
CA HIS A 189 9.30 12.63 4.18
C HIS A 189 7.95 12.35 3.51
N TRP A 190 6.88 12.83 4.12
CA TRP A 190 5.54 12.81 3.55
C TRP A 190 5.21 14.17 2.93
N ASP A 191 4.95 14.18 1.63
CA ASP A 191 4.44 15.34 0.93
C ASP A 191 2.94 15.19 0.67
N GLY A 192 2.15 15.83 1.52
CA GLY A 192 0.68 15.73 1.46
C GLY A 192 0.08 16.35 0.20
N LYS A 193 0.75 17.33 -0.42
CA LYS A 193 0.26 17.99 -1.65
C LYS A 193 0.18 17.02 -2.83
N TYR A 194 1.17 16.14 -2.92
CA TYR A 194 1.27 15.16 -4.00
C TYR A 194 0.95 13.74 -3.54
N THR A 195 0.54 13.56 -2.26
CA THR A 195 0.30 12.25 -1.66
C THR A 195 1.50 11.32 -1.87
N ARG A 196 2.71 11.81 -1.60
CA ARG A 196 3.96 11.15 -1.93
C ARG A 196 4.85 10.96 -0.73
N PHE A 197 5.48 9.78 -0.66
CA PHE A 197 6.62 9.55 0.24
C PHE A 197 7.93 9.78 -0.52
N ALA A 198 8.90 10.38 0.14
CA ALA A 198 10.24 10.59 -0.39
C ALA A 198 11.30 10.25 0.67
N SER A 199 12.52 9.94 0.23
CA SER A 199 13.66 9.78 1.15
C SER A 199 13.98 11.12 1.82
N GLN A 200 14.34 11.10 3.09
CA GLN A 200 14.79 12.31 3.80
C GLN A 200 16.08 12.91 3.22
N ASP A 201 16.92 12.09 2.59
CA ASP A 201 18.20 12.57 2.01
C ASP A 201 18.02 13.48 0.79
N VAL A 202 16.82 13.53 0.20
CA VAL A 202 16.51 14.41 -0.94
C VAL A 202 16.22 15.85 -0.51
N PHE A 203 16.01 16.08 0.82
CA PHE A 203 15.62 17.38 1.38
C PHE A 203 16.67 17.97 2.34
N ARG A 204 17.90 17.45 2.31
CA ARG A 204 19.05 18.03 3.02
C ARG A 204 19.89 18.92 2.13
#